data_7cb0589b313f6393b91bacb10286b099
#
_entry.id   7cb0589b313f6393b91bacb10286b099
#
_cell.length_a   1.000
_cell.length_b   1.000
_cell.length_c   1.000
_cell.angle_alpha   90.00
_cell.angle_beta   90.00
_cell.angle_gamma   90.00
#
_symmetry.space_group_name_H-M   'P 1'
#
loop_
_entity.id
_entity.type
_entity.pdbx_description
1 polymer ?
#
loop_
_entity_poly.entity_id
_entity_poly.type
_entity_poly.pdbx_seq_one_letter_code
_entity_poly.pdbx_strand_id
1 'polypeptide(L)'
;MLPHMTCRHLLATAQWIADNPAWAGHPALMQVTSADIARMSSQQTPQPVIGVFEIPDHQAPVVDGRALVLALDSVQNPGNLGTIIRLADWFGISDIIASRGTADAFGPKVVQATMGALVRVRVTYVDDLAGWLDGAGVPVVGTFLDGRDLYAADDLPLSPAPIVVMGNEGSGISPEVEAVVSHRLLIPSFPPGRQTSESLNVAMATGIVVSELTRRMHSNG
;
A
#
# COMPACT_ATOMS: atom_id res chain seq x y z
N MET A 1 -1.60 -0.07 -21.17
CA MET A 1 -2.99 0.25 -20.73
C MET A 1 -3.10 -0.20 -19.29
N LEU A 2 -3.79 0.53 -18.45
CA LEU A 2 -3.95 0.17 -17.03
C LEU A 2 -5.01 -0.95 -16.94
N PRO A 3 -4.66 -2.19 -16.62
CA PRO A 3 -5.58 -3.32 -16.79
C PRO A 3 -6.77 -3.29 -15.82
N HIS A 4 -6.72 -2.45 -14.79
CA HIS A 4 -7.72 -2.45 -13.71
C HIS A 4 -8.42 -1.11 -13.50
N MET A 5 -8.19 -0.11 -14.39
CA MET A 5 -8.79 1.21 -14.24
C MET A 5 -9.34 1.71 -15.58
N THR A 6 -10.59 2.13 -15.58
CA THR A 6 -11.24 2.72 -16.77
C THR A 6 -10.85 4.19 -16.89
N CYS A 7 -10.15 4.54 -17.98
CA CYS A 7 -9.84 5.93 -18.30
C CYS A 7 -11.08 6.61 -18.88
N ARG A 8 -11.59 7.64 -18.20
CA ARG A 8 -12.74 8.46 -18.67
C ARG A 8 -12.31 9.63 -19.54
N HIS A 9 -11.21 10.29 -19.14
CA HIS A 9 -10.63 11.39 -19.91
C HIS A 9 -9.12 11.31 -19.89
N LEU A 10 -8.51 11.51 -21.03
CA LEU A 10 -7.07 11.63 -21.22
C LEU A 10 -6.80 12.97 -21.90
N LEU A 11 -6.45 13.98 -21.11
CA LEU A 11 -6.21 15.35 -21.58
C LEU A 11 -4.71 15.49 -21.84
N ALA A 12 -4.31 15.76 -23.08
CA ALA A 12 -2.89 15.78 -23.43
C ALA A 12 -2.56 16.91 -24.41
N THR A 13 -1.33 17.42 -24.33
CA THR A 13 -0.84 18.41 -25.30
C THR A 13 -0.54 17.75 -26.65
N ALA A 14 -0.56 18.55 -27.74
CA ALA A 14 -0.22 18.05 -29.06
C ALA A 14 1.16 17.37 -29.13
N GLN A 15 2.15 17.94 -28.43
CA GLN A 15 3.49 17.36 -28.36
C GLN A 15 3.48 16.00 -27.69
N TRP A 16 2.77 15.86 -26.53
CA TRP A 16 2.67 14.57 -25.84
C TRP A 16 2.01 13.51 -26.74
N ILE A 17 0.96 13.87 -27.48
CA ILE A 17 0.28 12.95 -28.41
C ILE A 17 1.23 12.50 -29.51
N ALA A 18 2.03 13.40 -30.08
CA ALA A 18 3.02 13.08 -31.10
C ALA A 18 4.11 12.14 -30.58
N ASP A 19 4.55 12.33 -29.33
CA ASP A 19 5.56 11.50 -28.67
C ASP A 19 5.01 10.14 -28.22
N ASN A 20 3.68 9.99 -28.17
CA ASN A 20 2.99 8.80 -27.70
C ASN A 20 1.93 8.28 -28.69
N PRO A 21 2.31 7.88 -29.91
CA PRO A 21 1.38 7.57 -31.01
C PRO A 21 0.41 6.42 -30.68
N ALA A 22 0.79 5.52 -29.77
CA ALA A 22 -0.09 4.44 -29.32
C ALA A 22 -1.40 4.93 -28.67
N TRP A 23 -1.46 6.19 -28.23
CA TRP A 23 -2.62 6.80 -27.61
C TRP A 23 -3.44 7.66 -28.56
N ALA A 24 -2.94 7.97 -29.75
CA ALA A 24 -3.56 8.90 -30.69
C ALA A 24 -5.02 8.53 -31.08
N GLY A 25 -5.38 7.24 -31.05
CA GLY A 25 -6.72 6.75 -31.33
C GLY A 25 -7.56 6.41 -30.09
N HIS A 26 -7.09 6.74 -28.88
CA HIS A 26 -7.81 6.37 -27.67
C HIS A 26 -9.10 7.19 -27.53
N PRO A 27 -10.29 6.57 -27.32
CA PRO A 27 -11.57 7.26 -27.33
C PRO A 27 -11.71 8.34 -26.24
N ALA A 28 -10.99 8.22 -25.15
CA ALA A 28 -10.99 9.20 -24.06
C ALA A 28 -9.98 10.36 -24.29
N LEU A 29 -9.20 10.34 -25.39
CA LEU A 29 -8.18 11.35 -25.65
C LEU A 29 -8.82 12.65 -26.10
N MET A 30 -8.42 13.73 -25.44
CA MET A 30 -8.76 15.12 -25.79
C MET A 30 -7.48 15.93 -25.87
N GLN A 31 -7.22 16.53 -27.02
CA GLN A 31 -6.11 17.46 -27.17
C GLN A 31 -6.45 18.78 -26.48
N VAL A 32 -5.52 19.26 -25.64
CA VAL A 32 -5.62 20.50 -24.89
C VAL A 32 -4.33 21.30 -24.99
N THR A 33 -4.35 22.56 -24.58
CA THR A 33 -3.16 23.41 -24.54
C THR A 33 -2.38 23.22 -23.24
N SER A 34 -1.10 23.61 -23.22
CA SER A 34 -0.31 23.65 -21.98
C SER A 34 -0.91 24.60 -20.93
N ALA A 35 -1.59 25.67 -21.37
CA ALA A 35 -2.28 26.59 -20.48
C ALA A 35 -3.49 25.91 -19.80
N ASP A 36 -4.23 25.06 -20.52
CA ASP A 36 -5.33 24.29 -19.94
C ASP A 36 -4.82 23.28 -18.93
N ILE A 37 -3.73 22.56 -19.25
CA ILE A 37 -3.07 21.66 -18.31
C ILE A 37 -2.66 22.40 -17.02
N ALA A 38 -2.02 23.56 -17.15
CA ALA A 38 -1.58 24.36 -16.00
C ALA A 38 -2.76 24.84 -15.12
N ARG A 39 -3.93 25.11 -15.71
CA ARG A 39 -5.13 25.50 -14.96
C ARG A 39 -5.81 24.35 -14.24
N MET A 40 -5.69 23.12 -14.76
CA MET A 40 -6.30 21.92 -14.20
C MET A 40 -5.41 21.21 -13.17
N SER A 41 -4.09 21.39 -13.29
CA SER A 41 -3.12 20.70 -12.43
C SER A 41 -2.91 21.44 -11.12
N SER A 42 -2.81 20.70 -10.02
CA SER A 42 -2.35 21.20 -8.72
C SER A 42 -0.82 21.14 -8.54
N GLN A 43 -0.07 20.64 -9.53
CA GLN A 43 1.37 20.51 -9.47
C GLN A 43 2.05 21.83 -9.82
N GLN A 44 3.17 22.13 -9.15
CA GLN A 44 4.00 23.31 -9.50
C GLN A 44 4.59 23.21 -10.91
N THR A 45 4.95 22.00 -11.33
CA THR A 45 5.43 21.71 -12.69
C THR A 45 4.51 20.64 -13.29
N PRO A 46 3.42 21.05 -13.95
CA PRO A 46 2.46 20.14 -14.55
C PRO A 46 3.08 19.25 -15.63
N GLN A 47 2.72 17.99 -15.65
CA GLN A 47 3.05 17.08 -16.74
C GLN A 47 2.17 17.41 -17.96
N PRO A 48 2.61 17.13 -19.20
CA PRO A 48 1.87 17.48 -20.42
C PRO A 48 0.62 16.62 -20.67
N VAL A 49 0.24 15.81 -19.70
CA VAL A 49 -0.92 14.91 -19.76
C VAL A 49 -1.60 14.80 -18.40
N ILE A 50 -2.94 14.75 -18.41
CA ILE A 50 -3.77 14.47 -17.24
C ILE A 50 -4.73 13.33 -17.60
N GLY A 51 -4.73 12.25 -16.82
CA GLY A 51 -5.71 11.18 -16.93
C GLY A 51 -6.73 11.26 -15.80
N VAL A 52 -7.99 11.11 -16.15
CA VAL A 52 -9.10 10.94 -15.20
C VAL A 52 -9.62 9.51 -15.31
N PHE A 53 -9.58 8.80 -14.20
CA PHE A 53 -9.94 7.39 -14.13
C PHE A 53 -11.11 7.18 -13.18
N GLU A 54 -11.90 6.14 -13.43
CA GLU A 54 -12.85 5.66 -12.45
C GLU A 54 -12.11 5.07 -11.25
N ILE A 55 -12.60 5.36 -10.06
CA ILE A 55 -12.15 4.67 -8.85
C ILE A 55 -12.77 3.28 -8.90
N PRO A 56 -11.97 2.20 -8.91
CA PRO A 56 -12.50 0.86 -8.94
C PRO A 56 -13.19 0.52 -7.62
N ASP A 57 -14.34 -0.15 -7.71
CA ASP A 57 -15.03 -0.71 -6.54
C ASP A 57 -14.47 -2.11 -6.27
N HIS A 58 -13.60 -2.20 -5.27
CA HIS A 58 -13.00 -3.46 -4.84
C HIS A 58 -13.67 -3.96 -3.57
N GLN A 59 -14.17 -5.18 -3.62
CA GLN A 59 -14.55 -5.90 -2.41
C GLN A 59 -13.31 -6.48 -1.74
N ALA A 60 -13.34 -6.61 -0.41
CA ALA A 60 -12.27 -7.23 0.34
C ALA A 60 -12.02 -8.66 -0.18
N PRO A 61 -10.77 -9.03 -0.45
CA PRO A 61 -10.45 -10.35 -0.99
C PRO A 61 -10.72 -11.45 0.04
N VAL A 62 -10.99 -12.64 -0.47
CA VAL A 62 -10.84 -13.86 0.33
C VAL A 62 -9.36 -14.20 0.37
N VAL A 63 -8.80 -14.29 1.58
CA VAL A 63 -7.39 -14.61 1.76
C VAL A 63 -7.21 -16.13 1.65
N ASP A 64 -6.41 -16.57 0.69
CA ASP A 64 -6.15 -18.00 0.45
C ASP A 64 -4.80 -18.50 1.03
N GLY A 65 -4.05 -17.62 1.67
CA GLY A 65 -2.77 -17.92 2.29
C GLY A 65 -1.62 -18.21 1.32
N ARG A 66 -1.77 -17.91 0.01
CA ARG A 66 -0.72 -18.12 -0.99
C ARG A 66 0.27 -16.96 -1.07
N ALA A 67 -0.19 -15.76 -0.75
CA ALA A 67 0.60 -14.53 -0.80
C ALA A 67 0.37 -13.70 0.47
N LEU A 68 1.35 -12.86 0.79
CA LEU A 68 1.20 -11.86 1.85
C LEU A 68 0.07 -10.89 1.50
N VAL A 69 -0.67 -10.49 2.53
CA VAL A 69 -1.63 -9.37 2.48
C VAL A 69 -1.19 -8.34 3.51
N LEU A 70 -1.30 -7.06 3.18
CA LEU A 70 -1.08 -5.98 4.15
C LEU A 70 -2.43 -5.54 4.73
N ALA A 71 -2.45 -5.30 6.03
CA ALA A 71 -3.56 -4.64 6.72
C ALA A 71 -3.06 -3.34 7.35
N LEU A 72 -3.77 -2.24 7.12
CA LEU A 72 -3.39 -0.91 7.60
C LEU A 72 -4.41 -0.41 8.59
N ASP A 73 -3.99 -0.29 9.83
CA ASP A 73 -4.82 0.23 10.91
C ASP A 73 -4.53 1.72 11.11
N SER A 74 -5.36 2.56 10.47
CA SER A 74 -5.34 4.01 10.62
C SER A 74 -4.01 4.67 10.24
N VAL A 75 -3.38 4.24 9.16
CA VAL A 75 -2.20 4.90 8.57
C VAL A 75 -2.64 6.20 7.91
N GLN A 76 -2.42 7.34 8.59
CA GLN A 76 -3.02 8.62 8.22
C GLN A 76 -2.17 9.46 7.26
N ASN A 77 -0.86 9.28 7.24
CA ASN A 77 0.01 10.08 6.40
C ASN A 77 -0.05 9.63 4.93
N PRO A 78 -0.48 10.50 3.98
CA PRO A 78 -0.58 10.14 2.56
C PRO A 78 0.74 9.70 1.93
N GLY A 79 1.87 10.24 2.38
CA GLY A 79 3.20 9.86 1.90
C GLY A 79 3.57 8.44 2.35
N ASN A 80 3.24 8.07 3.60
CA ASN A 80 3.45 6.72 4.11
C ASN A 80 2.58 5.72 3.36
N LEU A 81 1.28 6.00 3.19
CA LEU A 81 0.38 5.13 2.43
C LEU A 81 0.88 4.92 1.00
N GLY A 82 1.25 5.99 0.30
CA GLY A 82 1.79 5.88 -1.05
C GLY A 82 3.08 5.06 -1.13
N THR A 83 3.96 5.18 -0.14
CA THR A 83 5.18 4.37 -0.04
C THR A 83 4.86 2.91 0.26
N ILE A 84 3.90 2.63 1.14
CA ILE A 84 3.45 1.25 1.45
C ILE A 84 2.84 0.59 0.20
N ILE A 85 2.03 1.31 -0.57
CA ILE A 85 1.48 0.79 -1.84
C ILE A 85 2.61 0.44 -2.82
N ARG A 86 3.69 1.26 -2.91
CA ARG A 86 4.86 0.94 -3.75
C ARG A 86 5.62 -0.29 -3.24
N LEU A 87 5.76 -0.44 -1.94
CA LEU A 87 6.38 -1.63 -1.35
C LEU A 87 5.56 -2.87 -1.63
N ALA A 88 4.23 -2.79 -1.51
CA ALA A 88 3.33 -3.88 -1.87
C ALA A 88 3.54 -4.33 -3.33
N ASP A 89 3.53 -3.39 -4.26
CA ASP A 89 3.81 -3.65 -5.69
C ASP A 89 5.19 -4.30 -5.91
N TRP A 90 6.22 -3.78 -5.22
CA TRP A 90 7.59 -4.29 -5.35
C TRP A 90 7.74 -5.74 -4.89
N PHE A 91 7.05 -6.10 -3.81
CA PHE A 91 7.09 -7.44 -3.21
C PHE A 91 5.97 -8.38 -3.70
N GLY A 92 5.22 -7.98 -4.73
CA GLY A 92 4.16 -8.82 -5.32
C GLY A 92 2.93 -8.98 -4.44
N ILE A 93 2.70 -8.07 -3.49
CA ILE A 93 1.50 -8.02 -2.66
C ILE A 93 0.41 -7.28 -3.44
N SER A 94 -0.63 -7.99 -3.82
CA SER A 94 -1.72 -7.45 -4.63
C SER A 94 -2.80 -6.74 -3.83
N ASP A 95 -2.91 -7.03 -2.53
CA ASP A 95 -4.02 -6.58 -1.71
C ASP A 95 -3.56 -5.89 -0.43
N ILE A 96 -4.13 -4.73 -0.20
CA ILE A 96 -4.04 -3.96 1.05
C ILE A 96 -5.45 -3.79 1.59
N ILE A 97 -5.68 -4.19 2.83
CA ILE A 97 -6.92 -3.95 3.54
C ILE A 97 -6.69 -2.80 4.52
N ALA A 98 -7.51 -1.79 4.48
CA ALA A 98 -7.35 -0.59 5.27
C ALA A 98 -8.58 -0.31 6.13
N SER A 99 -8.38 0.08 7.37
CA SER A 99 -9.46 0.66 8.20
C SER A 99 -9.86 2.03 7.65
N ARG A 100 -11.08 2.48 7.94
CA ARG A 100 -11.59 3.81 7.52
C ARG A 100 -10.76 5.00 8.03
N GLY A 101 -9.97 4.80 9.07
CA GLY A 101 -9.03 5.81 9.57
C GLY A 101 -7.78 6.01 8.70
N THR A 102 -7.53 5.11 7.77
CA THR A 102 -6.39 5.20 6.84
C THR A 102 -6.65 6.26 5.77
N ALA A 103 -5.59 6.97 5.35
CA ALA A 103 -5.65 7.98 4.29
C ALA A 103 -6.28 7.43 3.00
N ASP A 104 -6.94 8.30 2.23
CA ASP A 104 -7.54 7.92 0.95
C ASP A 104 -6.47 7.56 -0.10
N ALA A 105 -6.47 6.30 -0.55
CA ALA A 105 -5.54 5.78 -1.55
C ALA A 105 -5.65 6.52 -2.90
N PHE A 106 -6.81 7.07 -3.22
CA PHE A 106 -7.06 7.84 -4.43
C PHE A 106 -6.90 9.35 -4.24
N GLY A 107 -6.55 9.78 -3.03
CA GLY A 107 -6.21 11.17 -2.77
C GLY A 107 -4.98 11.62 -3.59
N PRO A 108 -4.95 12.86 -4.10
CA PRO A 108 -3.90 13.31 -5.06
C PRO A 108 -2.47 13.11 -4.55
N LYS A 109 -2.22 13.31 -3.26
CA LYS A 109 -0.89 13.13 -2.66
C LYS A 109 -0.48 11.65 -2.61
N VAL A 110 -1.44 10.73 -2.33
CA VAL A 110 -1.18 9.29 -2.33
C VAL A 110 -0.92 8.81 -3.75
N VAL A 111 -1.81 9.16 -4.70
CA VAL A 111 -1.67 8.79 -6.11
C VAL A 111 -0.28 9.19 -6.64
N GLN A 112 0.17 10.41 -6.34
CA GLN A 112 1.50 10.88 -6.72
C GLN A 112 2.61 10.04 -6.07
N ALA A 113 2.50 9.73 -4.78
CA ALA A 113 3.51 9.00 -4.03
C ALA A 113 3.62 7.53 -4.46
N THR A 114 2.54 6.93 -4.99
CA THR A 114 2.55 5.53 -5.45
C THR A 114 3.39 5.30 -6.71
N MET A 115 3.71 6.34 -7.47
CA MET A 115 4.44 6.24 -8.75
C MET A 115 3.83 5.21 -9.71
N GLY A 116 2.49 5.12 -9.72
CA GLY A 116 1.73 4.21 -10.59
C GLY A 116 1.51 2.79 -10.03
N ALA A 117 1.99 2.47 -8.84
CA ALA A 117 1.76 1.16 -8.20
C ALA A 117 0.27 0.88 -7.94
N LEU A 118 -0.53 1.93 -7.70
CA LEU A 118 -1.96 1.83 -7.42
C LEU A 118 -2.78 1.12 -8.51
N VAL A 119 -2.25 1.00 -9.72
CA VAL A 119 -2.93 0.24 -10.80
C VAL A 119 -2.73 -1.27 -10.69
N ARG A 120 -1.80 -1.74 -9.84
CA ARG A 120 -1.46 -3.16 -9.64
C ARG A 120 -1.80 -3.64 -8.23
N VAL A 121 -1.90 -2.70 -7.28
CA VAL A 121 -2.23 -3.00 -5.88
C VAL A 121 -3.64 -2.51 -5.59
N ARG A 122 -4.49 -3.40 -5.10
CA ARG A 122 -5.84 -3.08 -4.67
C ARG A 122 -5.81 -2.60 -3.22
N VAL A 123 -6.43 -1.45 -2.95
CA VAL A 123 -6.63 -0.96 -1.59
C VAL A 123 -8.12 -1.00 -1.30
N THR A 124 -8.51 -1.83 -0.36
CA THR A 124 -9.92 -2.02 0.03
C THR A 124 -10.13 -1.53 1.46
N TYR A 125 -11.11 -0.67 1.65
CA TYR A 125 -11.45 -0.14 2.96
C TYR A 125 -12.57 -0.95 3.60
N VAL A 126 -12.38 -1.34 4.86
CA VAL A 126 -13.36 -2.06 5.66
C VAL A 126 -13.79 -1.24 6.88
N ASP A 127 -15.04 -1.39 7.29
CA ASP A 127 -15.57 -0.67 8.44
C ASP A 127 -15.10 -1.30 9.76
N ASP A 128 -14.93 -2.63 9.78
CA ASP A 128 -14.45 -3.41 10.91
C ASP A 128 -13.21 -4.22 10.48
N LEU A 129 -12.03 -3.63 10.71
CA LEU A 129 -10.76 -4.30 10.37
C LEU A 129 -10.49 -5.49 11.28
N ALA A 130 -10.81 -5.38 12.58
CA ALA A 130 -10.58 -6.47 13.53
C ALA A 130 -11.45 -7.68 13.18
N GLY A 131 -12.75 -7.50 12.93
CA GLY A 131 -13.65 -8.58 12.52
C GLY A 131 -13.26 -9.21 11.18
N TRP A 132 -12.76 -8.40 10.22
CA TRP A 132 -12.25 -8.93 8.95
C TRP A 132 -11.00 -9.82 9.15
N LEU A 133 -10.06 -9.37 10.01
CA LEU A 133 -8.84 -10.11 10.33
C LEU A 133 -9.14 -11.43 11.06
N ASP A 134 -10.05 -11.41 12.03
CA ASP A 134 -10.47 -12.61 12.79
C ASP A 134 -11.10 -13.67 11.87
N GLY A 135 -11.86 -13.23 10.88
CA GLY A 135 -12.48 -14.10 9.87
C GLY A 135 -11.57 -14.57 8.73
N ALA A 136 -10.32 -14.11 8.66
CA ALA A 136 -9.44 -14.36 7.49
C ALA A 136 -8.91 -15.81 7.39
N GLY A 137 -8.87 -16.55 8.50
CA GLY A 137 -8.46 -17.96 8.51
C GLY A 137 -6.97 -18.22 8.27
N VAL A 138 -6.13 -17.19 8.32
CA VAL A 138 -4.68 -17.24 8.19
C VAL A 138 -4.01 -16.51 9.36
N PRO A 139 -2.70 -16.74 9.63
CA PRO A 139 -2.01 -16.03 10.69
C PRO A 139 -2.04 -14.51 10.51
N VAL A 140 -2.27 -13.77 11.58
CA VAL A 140 -2.22 -12.31 11.64
C VAL A 140 -0.96 -11.90 12.40
N VAL A 141 -0.06 -11.20 11.73
CA VAL A 141 1.23 -10.75 12.26
C VAL A 141 1.20 -9.25 12.43
N GLY A 142 1.42 -8.75 13.63
CA GLY A 142 1.47 -7.31 13.91
C GLY A 142 2.86 -6.86 14.38
N THR A 143 3.18 -5.58 14.17
CA THR A 143 4.45 -4.99 14.63
C THR A 143 4.26 -4.22 15.93
N PHE A 144 5.06 -4.58 16.95
CA PHE A 144 4.98 -4.05 18.31
C PHE A 144 6.36 -3.82 18.91
N LEU A 145 6.47 -2.89 19.86
CA LEU A 145 7.74 -2.62 20.54
C LEU A 145 8.12 -3.71 21.55
N ASP A 146 7.16 -4.49 22.00
CA ASP A 146 7.31 -5.63 22.92
C ASP A 146 7.16 -6.99 22.19
N GLY A 147 7.23 -6.99 20.86
CA GLY A 147 7.17 -8.19 20.03
C GLY A 147 8.45 -9.04 20.10
N ARG A 148 8.40 -10.19 19.43
CA ARG A 148 9.58 -11.04 19.23
C ARG A 148 10.46 -10.47 18.12
N ASP A 149 11.76 -10.61 18.28
CA ASP A 149 12.73 -10.20 17.26
C ASP A 149 12.40 -10.82 15.89
N LEU A 150 12.15 -9.95 14.90
CA LEU A 150 11.82 -10.34 13.53
C LEU A 150 12.83 -11.34 12.94
N TYR A 151 14.11 -11.17 13.27
CA TYR A 151 15.19 -11.98 12.70
C TYR A 151 15.41 -13.31 13.43
N ALA A 152 14.90 -13.43 14.66
CA ALA A 152 15.01 -14.62 15.50
C ALA A 152 13.69 -15.41 15.66
N ALA A 153 12.61 -14.98 15.01
CA ALA A 153 11.30 -15.65 15.09
C ALA A 153 11.22 -16.81 14.07
N ASP A 154 11.97 -17.89 14.29
CA ASP A 154 12.07 -19.03 13.37
C ASP A 154 10.79 -19.85 13.25
N ASP A 155 9.91 -19.78 14.25
CA ASP A 155 8.62 -20.47 14.30
C ASP A 155 7.44 -19.66 13.73
N LEU A 156 7.72 -18.54 13.06
CA LEU A 156 6.67 -17.73 12.42
C LEU A 156 6.00 -18.54 11.31
N PRO A 157 4.67 -18.73 11.34
CA PRO A 157 3.98 -19.46 10.30
C PRO A 157 3.97 -18.63 9.00
N LEU A 158 4.61 -19.17 7.97
CA LEU A 158 4.69 -18.57 6.63
C LEU A 158 3.92 -19.38 5.57
N SER A 159 3.36 -20.52 5.97
CA SER A 159 2.45 -21.33 5.17
C SER A 159 1.32 -21.85 6.05
N PRO A 160 0.11 -21.29 5.89
CA PRO A 160 -0.31 -20.27 4.91
C PRO A 160 0.39 -18.92 5.15
N ALA A 161 0.54 -18.13 4.07
CA ALA A 161 1.12 -16.79 4.14
C ALA A 161 0.28 -15.88 5.05
N PRO A 162 0.90 -15.13 5.96
CA PRO A 162 0.18 -14.29 6.92
C PRO A 162 -0.35 -12.99 6.34
N ILE A 163 -1.28 -12.37 7.08
CA ILE A 163 -1.60 -10.95 6.95
C ILE A 163 -0.65 -10.17 7.85
N VAL A 164 -0.01 -9.13 7.32
CA VAL A 164 0.88 -8.24 8.07
C VAL A 164 0.16 -6.95 8.42
N VAL A 165 -0.03 -6.69 9.69
CA VAL A 165 -0.70 -5.49 10.22
C VAL A 165 0.32 -4.42 10.53
N MET A 166 0.08 -3.23 9.98
CA MET A 166 0.82 -2.01 10.28
C MET A 166 -0.12 -0.99 10.92
N GLY A 167 0.28 -0.44 12.05
CA GLY A 167 -0.54 0.50 12.81
C GLY A 167 -0.31 1.97 12.45
N ASN A 168 -1.05 2.82 13.13
CA ASN A 168 -0.96 4.27 13.06
C ASN A 168 0.44 4.77 13.48
N GLU A 169 0.88 5.87 12.90
CA GLU A 169 2.22 6.45 13.13
C GLU A 169 2.44 6.92 14.58
N GLY A 170 1.38 7.29 15.28
CA GLY A 170 1.45 7.80 16.66
C GLY A 170 0.98 6.80 17.69
N SER A 171 -0.18 6.17 17.47
CA SER A 171 -0.82 5.26 18.44
C SER A 171 -0.51 3.78 18.22
N GLY A 172 0.11 3.41 17.10
CA GLY A 172 0.36 2.01 16.77
C GLY A 172 -0.91 1.27 16.30
N ILE A 173 -0.95 -0.02 16.55
CA ILE A 173 -2.11 -0.89 16.27
C ILE A 173 -3.16 -0.65 17.36
N SER A 174 -4.43 -0.51 16.96
CA SER A 174 -5.55 -0.31 17.89
C SER A 174 -5.79 -1.54 18.78
N PRO A 175 -6.34 -1.37 19.99
CA PRO A 175 -6.61 -2.50 20.90
C PRO A 175 -7.51 -3.56 20.29
N GLU A 176 -8.48 -3.17 19.49
CA GLU A 176 -9.42 -4.07 18.81
C GLU A 176 -8.69 -4.96 17.79
N VAL A 177 -7.78 -4.37 17.01
CA VAL A 177 -6.96 -5.09 16.04
C VAL A 177 -5.87 -5.91 16.75
N GLU A 178 -5.26 -5.37 17.81
CA GLU A 178 -4.26 -6.09 18.61
C GLU A 178 -4.83 -7.40 19.20
N ALA A 179 -6.09 -7.41 19.62
CA ALA A 179 -6.75 -8.57 20.20
C ALA A 179 -6.83 -9.78 19.25
N VAL A 180 -6.78 -9.56 17.94
CA VAL A 180 -6.84 -10.61 16.90
C VAL A 180 -5.47 -10.91 16.27
N VAL A 181 -4.41 -10.21 16.69
CA VAL A 181 -3.04 -10.51 16.26
C VAL A 181 -2.56 -11.80 16.89
N SER A 182 -2.19 -12.77 16.07
CA SER A 182 -1.67 -14.07 16.53
C SER A 182 -0.17 -14.07 16.81
N HIS A 183 0.60 -13.19 16.14
CA HIS A 183 2.06 -13.11 16.27
C HIS A 183 2.52 -11.66 16.32
N ARG A 184 3.23 -11.33 17.39
CA ARG A 184 3.78 -9.99 17.62
C ARG A 184 5.25 -9.95 17.23
N LEU A 185 5.64 -9.08 16.32
CA LEU A 185 7.02 -8.91 15.85
C LEU A 185 7.59 -7.57 16.28
N LEU A 186 8.89 -7.56 16.54
CA LEU A 186 9.71 -6.39 16.80
C LEU A 186 10.81 -6.28 15.74
N ILE A 187 10.99 -5.11 15.18
CA ILE A 187 12.21 -4.78 14.42
C ILE A 187 13.25 -4.30 15.46
N PRO A 188 14.30 -5.09 15.75
CA PRO A 188 15.25 -4.74 16.80
C PRO A 188 16.10 -3.53 16.42
N SER A 189 16.43 -2.68 17.40
CA SER A 189 17.41 -1.62 17.24
C SER A 189 18.84 -2.14 17.49
N PHE A 190 19.85 -1.51 16.88
CA PHE A 190 21.27 -1.86 17.05
C PHE A 190 22.13 -0.68 17.48
N PRO A 191 23.13 -0.94 18.37
CA PRO A 191 23.31 -2.16 19.15
C PRO A 191 22.20 -2.30 20.21
N PRO A 192 21.92 -3.53 20.69
CA PRO A 192 20.90 -3.75 21.72
C PRO A 192 21.15 -2.88 22.97
N GLY A 193 20.08 -2.32 23.54
CA GLY A 193 20.14 -1.48 24.73
C GLY A 193 20.58 -0.05 24.51
N ARG A 194 20.88 0.37 23.27
CA ARG A 194 21.17 1.78 22.95
C ARG A 194 19.87 2.59 22.98
N GLN A 195 19.91 3.79 23.53
CA GLN A 195 18.82 4.76 23.38
C GLN A 195 18.70 5.20 21.92
N THR A 196 17.54 4.99 21.33
CA THR A 196 17.20 5.33 19.93
C THR A 196 15.92 6.16 19.89
N SER A 197 15.42 6.48 18.69
CA SER A 197 14.05 6.95 18.51
C SER A 197 13.04 5.91 19.01
N GLU A 198 11.89 6.36 19.48
CA GLU A 198 10.85 5.49 20.06
C GLU A 198 10.27 4.52 19.03
N SER A 199 10.23 4.88 17.76
CA SER A 199 9.69 4.05 16.69
C SER A 199 10.34 4.38 15.34
N LEU A 200 10.18 3.46 14.37
CA LEU A 200 10.48 3.69 12.98
C LEU A 200 9.27 4.31 12.25
N ASN A 201 9.54 5.04 11.17
CA ASN A 201 8.47 5.41 10.23
C ASN A 201 7.74 4.15 9.74
N VAL A 202 6.39 4.19 9.70
CA VAL A 202 5.57 3.01 9.40
C VAL A 202 5.85 2.42 8.01
N ALA A 203 6.12 3.24 7.00
CA ALA A 203 6.47 2.72 5.67
C ALA A 203 7.84 2.05 5.66
N MET A 204 8.83 2.57 6.41
CA MET A 204 10.14 1.93 6.58
C MET A 204 10.00 0.60 7.31
N ALA A 205 9.22 0.57 8.41
CA ALA A 205 8.93 -0.66 9.14
C ALA A 205 8.25 -1.70 8.24
N THR A 206 7.25 -1.29 7.44
CA THR A 206 6.61 -2.16 6.45
C THR A 206 7.63 -2.78 5.50
N GLY A 207 8.53 -1.97 4.93
CA GLY A 207 9.56 -2.45 4.00
C GLY A 207 10.47 -3.50 4.63
N ILE A 208 10.91 -3.29 5.89
CA ILE A 208 11.77 -4.23 6.62
C ILE A 208 11.04 -5.56 6.86
N VAL A 209 9.82 -5.50 7.41
CA VAL A 209 9.03 -6.71 7.74
C VAL A 209 8.70 -7.49 6.47
N VAL A 210 8.15 -6.85 5.46
CA VAL A 210 7.76 -7.50 4.20
C VAL A 210 8.97 -8.11 3.50
N SER A 211 10.11 -7.41 3.46
CA SER A 211 11.35 -7.91 2.87
C SER A 211 11.81 -9.19 3.55
N GLU A 212 11.82 -9.23 4.88
CA GLU A 212 12.27 -10.41 5.64
C GLU A 212 11.29 -11.57 5.48
N LEU A 213 9.98 -11.34 5.59
CA LEU A 213 8.99 -12.40 5.41
C LEU A 213 9.03 -12.97 3.99
N THR A 214 9.13 -12.12 2.97
CA THR A 214 9.26 -12.55 1.57
C THR A 214 10.53 -13.38 1.37
N ARG A 215 11.68 -12.93 1.91
CA ARG A 215 12.93 -13.68 1.85
C ARG A 215 12.77 -15.08 2.45
N ARG A 216 12.15 -15.20 3.63
CA ARG A 216 11.93 -16.50 4.32
C ARG A 216 11.00 -17.41 3.52
N MET A 217 9.89 -16.85 2.97
CA MET A 217 8.96 -17.63 2.16
C MET A 217 9.63 -18.24 0.92
N HIS A 218 10.56 -17.51 0.28
CA HIS A 218 11.28 -18.01 -0.90
C HIS A 218 12.48 -18.91 -0.56
N SER A 219 13.00 -18.85 0.67
CA SER A 219 14.12 -19.71 1.09
C SER A 219 13.67 -21.10 1.56
N ASN A 220 12.38 -21.28 1.85
CA ASN A 220 11.78 -22.52 2.34
C ASN A 220 11.01 -23.29 1.23
N GLY A 221 11.03 -22.84 0.00
CA GLY A 221 10.50 -23.51 -1.20
C GLY A 221 11.64 -23.92 -2.13
#